data_31035ed50e80e4a36235c51b11c2b2bf
#
_entry.id   31035ed50e80e4a36235c51b11c2b2bf
#
_cell.length_a   1.000
_cell.length_b   1.000
_cell.length_c   1.000
_cell.angle_alpha   90.00
_cell.angle_beta   90.00
_cell.angle_gamma   90.00
#
_symmetry.space_group_name_H-M   'P 1'
#
loop_
_entity.id
_entity.type
_entity.pdbx_description
1 polymer ?
#
loop_
_entity_poly.entity_id
_entity_poly.type
_entity_poly.pdbx_seq_one_letter_code
_entity_poly.pdbx_strand_id
1 'polypeptide(L)'
;MTKQEAAQAYLRRDPVLYANLLEALRRGSAELLEAGEGGVLLYERGCGAYMMSAASPAVAGRLLGMVSADCDLFVGHELAYFEQAKARWGFPLSQICYSAAYLGTEPLPLPAFDGALRPLDRTWAPWILRHYSHAFGGLPYMEEAVRRGVLGAFPTGSNQPAGFVGFHEEGSIGMLEVLPAWRRRGLGELLLRAAVNRALERGARSPRYARQ
;
A
#
# COMPACT_ATOMS: atom_id res chain seq x y z
N MET A 1 22.49 19.08 -4.89
CA MET A 1 21.35 18.14 -4.93
C MET A 1 20.68 18.15 -3.58
N THR A 2 19.40 18.50 -3.52
CA THR A 2 18.63 18.47 -2.28
C THR A 2 18.35 17.01 -1.86
N LYS A 3 18.00 16.80 -0.58
CA LYS A 3 17.61 15.47 -0.07
C LYS A 3 16.43 14.89 -0.89
N GLN A 4 15.46 15.74 -1.27
CA GLN A 4 14.33 15.35 -2.10
C GLN A 4 14.73 14.90 -3.51
N GLU A 5 15.65 15.61 -4.15
CA GLU A 5 16.20 15.22 -5.47
C GLU A 5 16.95 13.89 -5.38
N ALA A 6 17.74 13.70 -4.31
CA ALA A 6 18.47 12.44 -4.08
C ALA A 6 17.50 11.26 -3.90
N ALA A 7 16.44 11.43 -3.10
CA ALA A 7 15.40 10.41 -2.92
C ALA A 7 14.74 10.05 -4.25
N GLN A 8 14.32 11.06 -5.02
CA GLN A 8 13.71 10.83 -6.33
C GLN A 8 14.65 10.12 -7.30
N ALA A 9 15.93 10.51 -7.37
CA ALA A 9 16.91 9.86 -8.22
C ALA A 9 17.16 8.40 -7.83
N TYR A 10 17.23 8.11 -6.54
CA TYR A 10 17.41 6.75 -6.03
C TYR A 10 16.19 5.86 -6.33
N LEU A 11 15.00 6.31 -5.95
CA LEU A 11 13.77 5.51 -6.07
C LEU A 11 13.34 5.28 -7.52
N ARG A 12 13.71 6.18 -8.43
CA ARG A 12 13.45 6.01 -9.86
C ARG A 12 14.26 4.92 -10.53
N ARG A 13 15.23 4.30 -9.86
CA ARG A 13 16.00 3.16 -10.41
C ARG A 13 15.13 1.92 -10.57
N ASP A 14 14.16 1.71 -9.66
CA ASP A 14 13.16 0.63 -9.75
C ASP A 14 11.79 1.14 -9.26
N PRO A 15 11.00 1.74 -10.17
CA PRO A 15 9.72 2.33 -9.81
C PRO A 15 8.64 1.35 -9.40
N VAL A 16 8.78 0.08 -9.75
CA VAL A 16 7.85 -0.97 -9.33
C VAL A 16 8.15 -1.37 -7.88
N LEU A 17 9.41 -1.64 -7.58
CA LEU A 17 9.84 -2.00 -6.23
C LEU A 17 9.55 -0.88 -5.23
N TYR A 18 9.80 0.38 -5.64
CA TYR A 18 9.68 1.55 -4.78
C TYR A 18 8.38 2.34 -4.95
N ALA A 19 7.34 1.73 -5.56
CA ALA A 19 6.09 2.42 -5.87
C ALA A 19 5.43 3.08 -4.65
N ASN A 20 5.41 2.41 -3.51
CA ASN A 20 4.83 2.92 -2.27
C ASN A 20 5.65 4.07 -1.66
N LEU A 21 6.98 4.01 -1.71
CA LEU A 21 7.86 5.11 -1.28
C LEU A 21 7.66 6.36 -2.15
N LEU A 22 7.60 6.17 -3.47
CA LEU A 22 7.36 7.24 -4.43
C LEU A 22 5.98 7.87 -4.22
N GLU A 23 4.95 7.06 -3.97
CA GLU A 23 3.60 7.54 -3.74
C GLU A 23 3.48 8.27 -2.40
N ALA A 24 4.09 7.78 -1.33
CA ALA A 24 4.12 8.44 -0.04
C ALA A 24 4.79 9.84 -0.13
N LEU A 25 5.89 9.95 -0.86
CA LEU A 25 6.55 11.24 -1.14
C LEU A 25 5.67 12.16 -2.00
N ARG A 26 5.04 11.63 -3.05
CA ARG A 26 4.15 12.40 -3.92
C ARG A 26 2.96 13.00 -3.18
N ARG A 27 2.39 12.23 -2.25
CA ARG A 27 1.25 12.66 -1.42
C ARG A 27 1.64 13.59 -0.29
N GLY A 28 2.94 13.68 0.04
CA GLY A 28 3.41 14.41 1.20
C GLY A 28 3.00 13.75 2.53
N SER A 29 2.61 12.47 2.52
CA SER A 29 2.23 11.72 3.73
C SER A 29 3.44 11.25 4.53
N ALA A 30 4.61 11.12 3.89
CA ALA A 30 5.84 10.71 4.53
C ALA A 30 6.82 11.86 4.77
N GLU A 31 7.58 11.75 5.85
CA GLU A 31 8.74 12.57 6.14
C GLU A 31 10.00 11.90 5.58
N LEU A 32 10.81 12.64 4.84
CA LEU A 32 12.08 12.17 4.30
C LEU A 32 13.17 12.34 5.36
N LEU A 33 13.48 11.28 6.08
CA LEU A 33 14.50 11.27 7.13
C LEU A 33 15.91 11.29 6.54
N GLU A 34 16.17 10.45 5.53
CA GLU A 34 17.47 10.37 4.88
C GLU A 34 17.33 9.99 3.40
N ALA A 35 18.22 10.51 2.55
CA ALA A 35 18.35 10.11 1.16
C ALA A 35 19.74 10.39 0.61
N GLY A 36 20.23 9.48 -0.24
CA GLY A 36 21.48 9.59 -0.95
C GLY A 36 21.61 8.50 -2.03
N GLU A 37 22.78 8.41 -2.65
CA GLU A 37 23.02 7.44 -3.72
C GLU A 37 22.87 5.99 -3.27
N GLY A 38 23.07 5.71 -1.99
CA GLY A 38 23.04 4.37 -1.43
C GLY A 38 21.71 3.96 -0.80
N GLY A 39 20.74 4.86 -0.59
CA GLY A 39 19.47 4.47 0.04
C GLY A 39 18.60 5.64 0.44
N VAL A 40 17.39 5.29 0.90
CA VAL A 40 16.34 6.21 1.34
C VAL A 40 15.69 5.67 2.60
N LEU A 41 15.39 6.56 3.55
CA LEU A 41 14.60 6.28 4.74
C LEU A 41 13.49 7.31 4.87
N LEU A 42 12.25 6.83 4.93
CA LEU A 42 11.04 7.62 5.14
C LEU A 42 10.37 7.22 6.46
N TYR A 43 9.63 8.17 7.04
CA TYR A 43 8.63 7.91 8.08
C TYR A 43 7.25 8.27 7.55
N GLU A 44 6.38 7.30 7.34
CA GLU A 44 5.00 7.49 6.89
C GLU A 44 4.13 7.81 8.11
N ARG A 45 3.50 9.01 8.11
CA ARG A 45 2.83 9.56 9.30
C ARG A 45 1.48 8.93 9.59
N GLY A 46 0.80 8.41 8.56
CA GLY A 46 -0.55 7.88 8.70
C GLY A 46 -0.60 6.57 9.46
N CYS A 47 0.32 5.66 9.18
CA CYS A 47 0.42 4.36 9.87
C CYS A 47 1.62 4.24 10.81
N GLY A 48 2.47 5.27 10.92
CA GLY A 48 3.65 5.22 11.76
C GLY A 48 4.78 4.30 11.24
N ALA A 49 4.77 4.02 9.94
CA ALA A 49 5.72 3.09 9.35
C ALA A 49 7.06 3.75 9.00
N TYR A 50 8.16 3.13 9.38
CA TYR A 50 9.44 3.42 8.75
C TYR A 50 9.57 2.61 7.46
N MET A 51 9.87 3.28 6.34
CA MET A 51 10.00 2.68 5.03
C MET A 51 11.40 2.91 4.51
N MET A 52 12.12 1.85 4.16
CA MET A 52 13.55 1.92 3.84
C MET A 52 13.90 1.13 2.58
N SER A 53 14.86 1.68 1.82
CA SER A 53 15.62 0.96 0.82
C SER A 53 17.10 1.26 1.00
N ALA A 54 17.96 0.25 0.84
CA ALA A 54 19.41 0.36 0.99
C ALA A 54 20.14 -0.53 -0.01
N ALA A 55 21.06 0.06 -0.79
CA ALA A 55 21.81 -0.62 -1.83
C ALA A 55 22.91 -1.57 -1.30
N SER A 56 23.23 -1.50 0.00
CA SER A 56 24.24 -2.37 0.61
C SER A 56 23.99 -2.57 2.11
N PRO A 57 24.53 -3.64 2.71
CA PRO A 57 24.41 -3.88 4.16
C PRO A 57 24.99 -2.76 5.01
N ALA A 58 26.05 -2.10 4.56
CA ALA A 58 26.67 -0.98 5.29
C ALA A 58 25.72 0.23 5.33
N VAL A 59 25.08 0.56 4.20
CA VAL A 59 24.07 1.62 4.14
C VAL A 59 22.85 1.23 4.97
N ALA A 60 22.40 -0.02 4.88
CA ALA A 60 21.30 -0.52 5.70
C ALA A 60 21.56 -0.34 7.19
N GLY A 61 22.74 -0.75 7.69
CA GLY A 61 23.12 -0.56 9.10
C GLY A 61 23.07 0.88 9.56
N ARG A 62 23.55 1.82 8.71
CA ARG A 62 23.49 3.26 9.00
C ARG A 62 22.04 3.77 9.05
N LEU A 63 21.20 3.42 8.07
CA LEU A 63 19.81 3.86 8.03
C LEU A 63 18.97 3.24 9.14
N LEU A 64 19.15 1.96 9.43
CA LEU A 64 18.51 1.29 10.56
C LEU A 64 18.88 1.94 11.90
N GLY A 65 20.11 2.48 12.02
CA GLY A 65 20.54 3.25 13.18
C GLY A 65 19.74 4.53 13.41
N MET A 66 19.09 5.09 12.39
CA MET A 66 18.27 6.30 12.47
C MET A 66 16.79 6.00 12.77
N VAL A 67 16.36 4.74 12.68
CA VAL A 67 14.99 4.32 13.01
C VAL A 67 14.83 4.25 14.53
N SER A 68 13.69 4.72 15.05
CA SER A 68 13.39 4.70 16.49
C SER A 68 13.50 3.31 17.09
N ALA A 69 13.87 3.24 18.39
CA ALA A 69 13.94 1.98 19.13
C ALA A 69 12.54 1.35 19.34
N ASP A 70 11.52 2.17 19.40
CA ASP A 70 10.10 1.84 19.57
C ASP A 70 9.35 1.72 18.21
N CYS A 71 10.06 1.30 17.15
CA CYS A 71 9.47 1.08 15.85
C CYS A 71 8.51 -0.12 15.89
N ASP A 72 7.21 0.15 15.66
CA ASP A 72 6.16 -0.87 15.64
C ASP A 72 5.92 -1.43 14.23
N LEU A 73 6.25 -0.65 13.19
CA LEU A 73 6.04 -1.04 11.79
C LEU A 73 7.23 -0.62 10.92
N PHE A 74 7.86 -1.61 10.30
CA PHE A 74 9.00 -1.41 9.41
C PHE A 74 8.75 -2.06 8.05
N VAL A 75 8.94 -1.32 6.97
CA VAL A 75 8.81 -1.77 5.58
C VAL A 75 10.17 -1.66 4.89
N GLY A 76 10.81 -2.81 4.68
CA GLY A 76 12.06 -2.92 3.93
C GLY A 76 11.81 -3.38 2.50
N HIS A 77 12.60 -2.89 1.55
CA HIS A 77 12.43 -3.19 0.12
C HIS A 77 13.43 -4.20 -0.42
N GLU A 78 14.48 -4.52 0.34
CA GLU A 78 15.46 -5.55 -0.05
C GLU A 78 15.61 -6.59 1.06
N LEU A 79 15.77 -7.86 0.65
CA LEU A 79 15.96 -8.97 1.59
C LEU A 79 17.32 -8.94 2.29
N ALA A 80 18.30 -8.21 1.74
CA ALA A 80 19.69 -8.20 2.24
C ALA A 80 19.83 -7.74 3.71
N TYR A 81 18.87 -6.99 4.23
CA TYR A 81 18.87 -6.54 5.63
C TYR A 81 17.65 -7.01 6.44
N PHE A 82 16.87 -7.96 5.90
CA PHE A 82 15.66 -8.48 6.55
C PHE A 82 15.94 -9.04 7.95
N GLU A 83 16.94 -9.91 8.07
CA GLU A 83 17.30 -10.51 9.37
C GLU A 83 17.88 -9.47 10.35
N GLN A 84 18.61 -8.48 9.84
CA GLN A 84 19.14 -7.39 10.65
C GLN A 84 18.02 -6.52 11.25
N ALA A 85 17.02 -6.18 10.44
CA ALA A 85 15.86 -5.41 10.90
C ALA A 85 15.03 -6.22 11.91
N LYS A 86 14.76 -7.49 11.60
CA LYS A 86 14.02 -8.40 12.48
C LYS A 86 14.70 -8.57 13.85
N ALA A 87 16.02 -8.76 13.87
CA ALA A 87 16.78 -8.90 15.12
C ALA A 87 16.78 -7.62 15.97
N ARG A 88 16.74 -6.44 15.33
CA ARG A 88 16.80 -5.16 16.03
C ARG A 88 15.54 -4.87 16.87
N TRP A 89 14.35 -5.17 16.36
CA TRP A 89 13.08 -4.84 17.03
C TRP A 89 12.31 -6.06 17.53
N GLY A 90 12.71 -7.28 17.16
CA GLY A 90 12.05 -8.50 17.62
C GLY A 90 10.58 -8.55 17.18
N PHE A 91 10.26 -8.06 15.99
CA PHE A 91 8.87 -8.02 15.49
C PHE A 91 8.17 -9.36 15.65
N PRO A 92 6.99 -9.41 16.29
CA PRO A 92 6.24 -10.66 16.49
C PRO A 92 5.71 -11.23 15.17
N LEU A 93 5.54 -10.36 14.15
CA LEU A 93 5.12 -10.73 12.81
C LEU A 93 6.09 -10.13 11.79
N SER A 94 6.56 -10.95 10.86
CA SER A 94 7.32 -10.51 9.71
C SER A 94 6.87 -11.27 8.47
N GLN A 95 6.72 -10.57 7.36
CA GLN A 95 6.20 -11.14 6.11
C GLN A 95 7.00 -10.63 4.92
N ILE A 96 7.32 -11.53 3.99
CA ILE A 96 7.88 -11.18 2.69
C ILE A 96 6.72 -11.08 1.70
N CYS A 97 6.63 -9.95 1.01
CA CYS A 97 5.58 -9.67 0.04
C CYS A 97 6.18 -9.38 -1.35
N TYR A 98 5.42 -9.72 -2.39
CA TYR A 98 5.73 -9.25 -3.74
C TYR A 98 5.09 -7.88 -3.96
N SER A 99 5.87 -6.95 -4.51
CA SER A 99 5.34 -5.67 -4.98
C SER A 99 4.78 -5.81 -6.38
N ALA A 100 3.60 -5.25 -6.61
CA ALA A 100 2.99 -5.16 -7.92
C ALA A 100 2.51 -3.73 -8.15
N ALA A 101 2.78 -3.17 -9.34
CA ALA A 101 2.34 -1.83 -9.71
C ALA A 101 1.68 -1.83 -11.08
N TYR A 102 0.59 -1.09 -11.21
CA TYR A 102 0.00 -0.79 -12.51
C TYR A 102 0.72 0.41 -13.12
N LEU A 103 1.45 0.17 -14.21
CA LEU A 103 2.24 1.20 -14.89
C LEU A 103 1.50 1.90 -16.04
N GLY A 104 0.28 1.46 -16.35
CA GLY A 104 -0.57 2.10 -17.35
C GLY A 104 -1.15 3.43 -16.87
N THR A 105 -1.63 4.22 -17.82
CA THR A 105 -2.30 5.51 -17.57
C THR A 105 -3.79 5.47 -17.88
N GLU A 106 -4.21 4.43 -18.59
CA GLU A 106 -5.60 4.27 -19.03
C GLU A 106 -6.39 3.42 -18.05
N PRO A 107 -7.67 3.73 -17.83
CA PRO A 107 -8.54 2.90 -17.02
C PRO A 107 -8.63 1.46 -17.57
N LEU A 108 -8.69 0.50 -16.66
CA LEU A 108 -8.87 -0.91 -17.01
C LEU A 108 -10.35 -1.20 -17.29
N PRO A 109 -10.68 -1.96 -18.36
CA PRO A 109 -12.03 -2.43 -18.58
C PRO A 109 -12.47 -3.33 -17.42
N LEU A 110 -13.66 -3.08 -16.88
CA LEU A 110 -14.20 -3.91 -15.80
C LEU A 110 -14.81 -5.20 -16.34
N PRO A 111 -14.55 -6.35 -15.71
CA PRO A 111 -15.25 -7.60 -16.03
C PRO A 111 -16.77 -7.46 -15.81
N ALA A 112 -17.56 -8.22 -16.55
CA ALA A 112 -18.99 -8.29 -16.33
C ALA A 112 -19.29 -8.81 -14.90
N PHE A 113 -20.24 -8.16 -14.25
CA PHE A 113 -20.69 -8.53 -12.91
C PHE A 113 -22.19 -8.30 -12.80
N ASP A 114 -22.93 -9.33 -12.38
CA ASP A 114 -24.35 -9.19 -12.08
C ASP A 114 -24.54 -8.56 -10.70
N GLY A 115 -24.50 -7.22 -10.67
CA GLY A 115 -24.56 -6.43 -9.47
C GLY A 115 -24.00 -5.02 -9.64
N ALA A 116 -23.65 -4.39 -8.56
CA ALA A 116 -23.11 -3.02 -8.54
C ALA A 116 -21.90 -2.87 -7.62
N LEU A 117 -20.93 -2.06 -8.06
CA LEU A 117 -19.87 -1.55 -7.20
C LEU A 117 -20.37 -0.28 -6.50
N ARG A 118 -20.30 -0.24 -5.18
CA ARG A 118 -20.75 0.91 -4.37
C ARG A 118 -19.70 1.29 -3.34
N PRO A 119 -19.49 2.60 -3.08
CA PRO A 119 -18.72 3.04 -1.93
C PRO A 119 -19.34 2.50 -0.64
N LEU A 120 -18.52 2.00 0.26
CA LEU A 120 -18.93 1.66 1.61
C LEU A 120 -18.77 2.88 2.50
N ASP A 121 -19.77 3.18 3.31
CA ASP A 121 -19.75 4.24 4.32
C ASP A 121 -19.28 3.70 5.69
N ARG A 122 -19.19 4.60 6.69
CA ARG A 122 -18.70 4.26 8.03
C ARG A 122 -19.49 3.16 8.72
N THR A 123 -20.75 2.97 8.40
CA THR A 123 -21.59 1.94 8.99
C THR A 123 -21.12 0.52 8.66
N TRP A 124 -20.33 0.38 7.57
CA TRP A 124 -19.74 -0.88 7.15
C TRP A 124 -18.43 -1.24 7.85
N ALA A 125 -17.79 -0.31 8.58
CA ALA A 125 -16.50 -0.59 9.21
C ALA A 125 -16.52 -1.83 10.15
N PRO A 126 -17.55 -2.07 10.98
CA PRO A 126 -17.62 -3.29 11.78
C PRO A 126 -17.77 -4.56 10.94
N TRP A 127 -18.46 -4.46 9.80
CA TRP A 127 -18.62 -5.59 8.89
C TRP A 127 -17.30 -5.91 8.17
N ILE A 128 -16.58 -4.88 7.68
CA ILE A 128 -15.27 -5.01 7.08
C ILE A 128 -14.29 -5.67 8.07
N LEU A 129 -14.24 -5.18 9.31
CA LEU A 129 -13.38 -5.72 10.37
C LEU A 129 -13.60 -7.24 10.58
N ARG A 130 -14.83 -7.70 10.54
CA ARG A 130 -15.15 -9.13 10.73
C ARG A 130 -14.79 -10.00 9.55
N HIS A 131 -14.70 -9.45 8.33
CA HIS A 131 -14.51 -10.21 7.11
C HIS A 131 -13.11 -10.05 6.52
N TYR A 132 -12.36 -9.06 6.94
CA TYR A 132 -11.00 -8.85 6.45
C TYR A 132 -10.02 -9.78 7.16
N SER A 133 -9.39 -10.67 6.39
CA SER A 133 -8.48 -11.70 6.91
C SER A 133 -7.18 -11.14 7.52
N HIS A 134 -6.81 -9.90 7.17
CA HIS A 134 -5.60 -9.21 7.65
C HIS A 134 -5.95 -7.95 8.45
N ALA A 135 -6.94 -8.05 9.34
CA ALA A 135 -7.41 -6.91 10.14
C ALA A 135 -6.38 -6.49 11.19
N PHE A 136 -5.65 -5.42 10.90
CA PHE A 136 -4.79 -4.72 11.84
C PHE A 136 -5.50 -3.48 12.40
N GLY A 137 -5.09 -2.98 13.56
CA GLY A 137 -5.55 -1.70 14.09
C GLY A 137 -7.02 -1.63 14.53
N GLY A 138 -7.76 -2.72 14.41
CA GLY A 138 -9.14 -2.81 14.90
C GLY A 138 -10.14 -1.89 14.19
N LEU A 139 -11.23 -1.55 14.89
CA LEU A 139 -12.32 -0.74 14.34
C LEU A 139 -11.88 0.69 13.93
N PRO A 140 -11.04 1.41 14.71
CA PRO A 140 -10.58 2.74 14.30
C PRO A 140 -9.87 2.73 12.95
N TYR A 141 -9.04 1.73 12.69
CA TYR A 141 -8.36 1.58 11.40
C TYR A 141 -9.35 1.36 10.26
N MET A 142 -10.41 0.54 10.47
CA MET A 142 -11.42 0.27 9.45
C MET A 142 -12.27 1.50 9.14
N GLU A 143 -12.62 2.30 10.16
CA GLU A 143 -13.34 3.56 9.97
C GLU A 143 -12.54 4.55 9.14
N GLU A 144 -11.24 4.64 9.40
CA GLU A 144 -10.32 5.49 8.65
C GLU A 144 -10.11 4.96 7.22
N ALA A 145 -10.00 3.64 7.03
CA ALA A 145 -9.94 3.03 5.70
C ALA A 145 -11.19 3.33 4.86
N VAL A 146 -12.38 3.24 5.47
CA VAL A 146 -13.64 3.61 4.80
C VAL A 146 -13.64 5.09 4.42
N ARG A 147 -13.14 5.98 5.27
CA ARG A 147 -13.01 7.41 4.96
C ARG A 147 -12.06 7.65 3.77
N ARG A 148 -10.98 6.89 3.65
CA ARG A 148 -10.10 6.93 2.47
C ARG A 148 -10.79 6.38 1.22
N GLY A 149 -11.78 5.53 1.38
CA GLY A 149 -12.67 5.00 0.35
C GLY A 149 -12.49 3.52 0.11
N VAL A 150 -13.45 2.76 0.57
CA VAL A 150 -13.61 1.33 0.28
C VAL A 150 -14.74 1.13 -0.71
N LEU A 151 -14.54 0.25 -1.70
CA LEU A 151 -15.58 -0.20 -2.64
C LEU A 151 -16.07 -1.57 -2.24
N GLY A 152 -17.38 -1.76 -2.19
CA GLY A 152 -18.02 -3.07 -2.06
C GLY A 152 -18.67 -3.52 -3.35
N ALA A 153 -18.60 -4.81 -3.65
CA ALA A 153 -19.30 -5.43 -4.78
C ALA A 153 -20.60 -6.07 -4.29
N PHE A 154 -21.73 -5.54 -4.69
CA PHE A 154 -23.08 -5.99 -4.28
C PHE A 154 -23.72 -6.76 -5.41
N PRO A 155 -23.92 -8.09 -5.27
CA PRO A 155 -24.68 -8.88 -6.24
C PRO A 155 -26.12 -8.38 -6.36
N THR A 156 -26.72 -8.57 -7.54
CA THR A 156 -28.15 -8.28 -7.76
C THR A 156 -29.00 -8.99 -6.73
N GLY A 157 -29.94 -8.26 -6.11
CA GLY A 157 -30.81 -8.78 -5.04
C GLY A 157 -30.17 -8.93 -3.66
N SER A 158 -28.89 -8.57 -3.50
CA SER A 158 -28.21 -8.61 -2.21
C SER A 158 -28.03 -7.20 -1.60
N ASN A 159 -28.33 -7.09 -0.32
CA ASN A 159 -28.04 -5.91 0.50
C ASN A 159 -26.66 -5.99 1.19
N GLN A 160 -25.92 -7.08 0.97
CA GLN A 160 -24.58 -7.25 1.53
C GLN A 160 -23.55 -7.40 0.40
N PRO A 161 -22.34 -6.84 0.56
CA PRO A 161 -21.29 -7.00 -0.42
C PRO A 161 -20.75 -8.43 -0.41
N ALA A 162 -20.41 -8.94 -1.58
CA ALA A 162 -19.74 -10.22 -1.79
C ALA A 162 -18.21 -10.14 -1.64
N GLY A 163 -17.68 -8.92 -1.60
CA GLY A 163 -16.29 -8.60 -1.42
C GLY A 163 -16.08 -7.10 -1.40
N PHE A 164 -14.89 -6.67 -1.05
CA PHE A 164 -14.53 -5.26 -0.98
C PHE A 164 -13.04 -5.04 -1.30
N VAL A 165 -12.69 -3.80 -1.61
CA VAL A 165 -11.32 -3.33 -1.81
C VAL A 165 -11.17 -1.92 -1.30
N GLY A 166 -10.03 -1.61 -0.69
CA GLY A 166 -9.71 -0.28 -0.16
C GLY A 166 -8.26 0.12 -0.42
N PHE A 167 -7.84 1.20 0.25
CA PHE A 167 -6.49 1.73 0.16
C PHE A 167 -5.88 1.85 1.55
N HIS A 168 -4.60 1.50 1.65
CA HIS A 168 -3.80 1.77 2.84
C HIS A 168 -3.42 3.26 2.95
N GLU A 169 -2.85 3.66 4.08
CA GLU A 169 -2.47 5.05 4.35
C GLU A 169 -1.49 5.60 3.31
N GLU A 170 -0.47 4.82 2.97
CA GLU A 170 0.55 5.17 1.99
C GLU A 170 0.04 5.19 0.54
N GLY A 171 -1.25 4.80 0.33
CA GLY A 171 -1.92 4.86 -0.97
C GLY A 171 -1.87 3.58 -1.78
N SER A 172 -1.25 2.51 -1.28
CA SER A 172 -1.31 1.22 -1.96
C SER A 172 -2.72 0.64 -1.96
N ILE A 173 -3.06 -0.08 -3.03
CA ILE A 173 -4.30 -0.85 -3.10
C ILE A 173 -4.15 -2.05 -2.18
N GLY A 174 -4.99 -2.14 -1.17
CA GLY A 174 -5.00 -3.22 -0.21
C GLY A 174 -6.40 -3.49 0.28
N MET A 175 -6.52 -4.23 1.40
CA MET A 175 -7.82 -4.59 1.96
C MET A 175 -8.74 -5.30 0.95
N LEU A 176 -8.16 -6.03 -0.02
CA LEU A 176 -8.94 -6.82 -0.97
C LEU A 176 -9.41 -8.11 -0.31
N GLU A 177 -10.70 -8.26 -0.19
CA GLU A 177 -11.32 -9.49 0.31
C GLU A 177 -12.50 -9.90 -0.56
N VAL A 178 -12.59 -11.20 -0.87
CA VAL A 178 -13.75 -11.83 -1.52
C VAL A 178 -14.28 -12.91 -0.60
N LEU A 179 -15.54 -12.79 -0.22
CA LEU A 179 -16.17 -13.75 0.68
C LEU A 179 -16.12 -15.17 0.09
N PRO A 180 -15.91 -16.22 0.91
CA PRO A 180 -15.70 -17.59 0.43
C PRO A 180 -16.74 -18.06 -0.59
N ALA A 181 -18.02 -17.78 -0.36
CA ALA A 181 -19.11 -18.16 -1.27
C ALA A 181 -19.04 -17.49 -2.66
N TRP A 182 -18.25 -16.42 -2.80
CA TRP A 182 -18.15 -15.64 -4.03
C TRP A 182 -16.78 -15.75 -4.72
N ARG A 183 -15.86 -16.53 -4.18
CA ARG A 183 -14.55 -16.78 -4.76
C ARG A 183 -14.65 -17.55 -6.08
N ARG A 184 -13.60 -17.44 -6.90
CA ARG A 184 -13.48 -18.11 -8.21
C ARG A 184 -14.54 -17.70 -9.25
N ARG A 185 -15.10 -16.49 -9.10
CA ARG A 185 -16.11 -15.91 -10.02
C ARG A 185 -15.65 -14.60 -10.65
N GLY A 186 -14.35 -14.31 -10.67
CA GLY A 186 -13.80 -13.07 -11.23
C GLY A 186 -13.93 -11.83 -10.35
N LEU A 187 -14.55 -11.95 -9.16
CA LEU A 187 -14.85 -10.80 -8.31
C LEU A 187 -13.61 -10.08 -7.77
N GLY A 188 -12.53 -10.82 -7.48
CA GLY A 188 -11.26 -10.23 -7.06
C GLY A 188 -10.64 -9.36 -8.15
N GLU A 189 -10.71 -9.81 -9.41
CA GLU A 189 -10.24 -9.05 -10.57
C GLU A 189 -11.08 -7.78 -10.78
N LEU A 190 -12.41 -7.90 -10.70
CA LEU A 190 -13.32 -6.75 -10.79
C LEU A 190 -12.97 -5.68 -9.77
N LEU A 191 -12.84 -6.07 -8.49
CA LEU A 191 -12.53 -5.16 -7.38
C LEU A 191 -11.15 -4.51 -7.56
N LEU A 192 -10.14 -5.31 -7.95
CA LEU A 192 -8.79 -4.79 -8.17
C LEU A 192 -8.75 -3.78 -9.32
N ARG A 193 -9.37 -4.09 -10.45
CA ARG A 193 -9.44 -3.17 -11.61
C ARG A 193 -10.20 -1.89 -11.26
N ALA A 194 -11.30 -2.00 -10.50
CA ALA A 194 -12.05 -0.84 -10.02
C ALA A 194 -11.21 0.04 -9.09
N ALA A 195 -10.40 -0.56 -8.22
CA ALA A 195 -9.48 0.18 -7.34
C ALA A 195 -8.38 0.89 -8.14
N VAL A 196 -7.79 0.24 -9.15
CA VAL A 196 -6.83 0.88 -10.07
C VAL A 196 -7.45 2.09 -10.75
N ASN A 197 -8.65 1.95 -11.33
CA ASN A 197 -9.34 3.04 -12.01
C ASN A 197 -9.59 4.21 -11.05
N ARG A 198 -10.04 3.92 -9.83
CA ARG A 198 -10.26 4.93 -8.80
C ARG A 198 -8.95 5.61 -8.35
N ALA A 199 -7.83 4.90 -8.31
CA ALA A 199 -6.53 5.48 -8.05
C ALA A 199 -6.12 6.45 -9.16
N LEU A 200 -6.32 6.08 -10.43
CA LEU A 200 -6.06 6.95 -11.59
C LEU A 200 -6.92 8.22 -11.56
N GLU A 201 -8.22 8.11 -11.25
CA GLU A 201 -9.13 9.25 -11.09
C GLU A 201 -8.66 10.24 -10.01
N ARG A 202 -8.08 9.75 -8.93
CA ARG A 202 -7.52 10.57 -7.84
C ARG A 202 -6.15 11.17 -8.17
N GLY A 203 -5.67 11.00 -9.38
CA GLY A 203 -4.38 11.49 -9.82
C GLY A 203 -3.20 10.72 -9.23
N ALA A 204 -3.42 9.51 -8.73
CA ALA A 204 -2.37 8.54 -8.52
C ALA A 204 -1.79 8.22 -9.91
N ARG A 205 -0.92 9.09 -10.37
CA ARG A 205 -0.17 8.83 -11.59
C ARG A 205 0.89 7.80 -11.18
N SER A 206 0.82 6.61 -11.76
CA SER A 206 2.04 5.84 -11.94
C SER A 206 3.11 6.83 -12.39
N PRO A 207 4.30 6.86 -11.77
CA PRO A 207 5.31 7.81 -12.20
C PRO A 207 5.49 7.61 -13.70
N ARG A 208 5.17 8.65 -14.47
CA ARG A 208 5.45 8.66 -15.91
C ARG A 208 6.95 8.67 -16.04
N TYR A 209 7.53 7.51 -16.22
CA TYR A 209 8.89 7.41 -16.71
C TYR A 209 8.79 7.64 -18.21
N ALA A 210 9.03 8.88 -18.61
CA ALA A 210 9.41 9.14 -19.97
C ALA A 210 10.64 8.26 -20.25
N ARG A 211 10.50 7.29 -21.12
CA ARG A 211 11.65 6.70 -21.78
C ARG A 211 12.30 7.85 -22.54
N GLN A 212 13.49 8.26 -22.13
CA GLN A 212 14.41 8.97 -22.99
C GLN A 212 15.05 7.96 -23.93
#